data_8a16dd797a1708a722f1325e0d61d52f
#
_entry.id   8a16dd797a1708a722f1325e0d61d52f
#
_cell.length_a   1.000
_cell.length_b   1.000
_cell.length_c   1.000
_cell.angle_alpha   90.00
_cell.angle_beta   90.00
_cell.angle_gamma   90.00
#
_symmetry.space_group_name_H-M   'P 1'
#
loop_
_entity.id
_entity.type
_entity.pdbx_description
1 polymer ?
#
loop_
_entity_poly.entity_id
_entity_poly.type
_entity_poly.pdbx_seq_one_letter_code
_entity_poly.pdbx_strand_id
1 'polypeptide(L)' 'MLQRLQLEYRLRELGMTKLTLAKKMGITPMTLHNKFNDPSSFKVSELESMVKIGFLKSLICEL' A
#
# COMPACT_ATOMS: atom_id res chain seq x y z
N MET A 1 0.07 -10.28 8.85
CA MET A 1 1.18 -9.40 8.51
C MET A 1 1.21 -9.12 7.03
N LEU A 2 1.51 -7.90 6.61
CA LEU A 2 1.56 -7.57 5.20
C LEU A 2 2.75 -8.23 4.52
N GLN A 3 2.51 -8.77 3.34
CA GLN A 3 3.55 -9.34 2.50
C GLN A 3 3.43 -8.74 1.10
N ARG A 4 4.56 -8.71 0.37
CA ARG A 4 4.61 -8.14 -0.96
C ARG A 4 3.54 -8.71 -1.90
N LEU A 5 3.38 -10.02 -1.90
CA LEU A 5 2.41 -10.67 -2.77
C LEU A 5 0.98 -10.26 -2.46
N GLN A 6 0.66 -10.10 -1.18
CA GLN A 6 -0.67 -9.64 -0.77
C GLN A 6 -0.93 -8.22 -1.26
N LEU A 7 0.06 -7.35 -1.16
CA LEU A 7 -0.06 -5.97 -1.62
C LEU A 7 -0.27 -5.91 -3.14
N GLU A 8 0.48 -6.70 -3.89
CA GLU A 8 0.34 -6.72 -5.34
C GLU A 8 -0.99 -7.34 -5.77
N TYR A 9 -1.43 -8.37 -5.07
CA TYR A 9 -2.74 -8.96 -5.32
C TYR A 9 -3.86 -7.94 -5.08
N ARG A 10 -3.73 -7.16 -4.02
CA ARG A 10 -4.72 -6.11 -3.71
C ARG A 10 -4.79 -5.04 -4.79
N LEU A 11 -3.64 -4.66 -5.35
CA LEU A 11 -3.63 -3.73 -6.48
C LEU A 11 -4.46 -4.27 -7.64
N ARG A 12 -4.29 -5.56 -7.95
CA ARG A 12 -5.05 -6.19 -9.04
C ARG A 12 -6.55 -6.19 -8.74
N GLU A 13 -6.93 -6.52 -7.52
CA GLU A 13 -8.34 -6.52 -7.13
C GLU A 13 -8.98 -5.15 -7.34
N LEU A 14 -8.25 -4.10 -7.06
CA LEU A 14 -8.75 -2.74 -7.15
C LEU A 14 -8.56 -2.12 -8.54
N GLY A 15 -7.90 -2.83 -9.45
CA GLY A 15 -7.59 -2.29 -10.76
C GLY A 15 -6.64 -1.09 -10.70
N MET A 16 -5.76 -1.06 -9.71
CA MET A 16 -4.82 0.04 -9.49
C MET A 16 -3.40 -0.34 -9.86
N THR A 17 -2.59 0.68 -10.18
CA THR A 17 -1.15 0.52 -10.36
C THR A 17 -0.42 1.13 -9.16
N LYS A 18 0.85 0.77 -9.00
CA LYS A 18 1.69 1.39 -7.96
C LYS A 18 1.76 2.91 -8.16
N LEU A 19 1.82 3.37 -9.41
CA LEU A 19 1.84 4.80 -9.71
C LEU A 19 0.59 5.49 -9.17
N THR A 20 -0.59 4.93 -9.43
CA THR A 20 -1.85 5.49 -8.96
C THR A 20 -1.90 5.52 -7.44
N LEU A 21 -1.51 4.41 -6.79
CA LEU A 21 -1.51 4.33 -5.34
C LEU A 21 -0.54 5.34 -4.73
N ALA A 22 0.66 5.45 -5.30
CA ALA A 22 1.66 6.41 -4.81
C ALA A 22 1.14 7.84 -4.88
N LYS A 23 0.48 8.20 -5.98
CA LYS A 23 -0.13 9.53 -6.13
C LYS A 23 -1.17 9.80 -5.05
N LYS A 24 -2.02 8.81 -4.77
CA LYS A 24 -3.05 8.95 -3.74
C LYS A 24 -2.45 9.08 -2.35
N MET A 25 -1.32 8.45 -2.11
CA MET A 25 -0.62 8.52 -0.83
C MET A 25 0.28 9.75 -0.70
N GLY A 26 0.55 10.45 -1.79
CA GLY A 26 1.44 11.60 -1.78
C GLY A 26 2.93 11.24 -1.70
N ILE A 27 3.30 10.07 -2.21
CA ILE A 27 4.70 9.62 -2.24
C ILE A 27 5.09 9.28 -3.67
N THR A 28 6.40 9.11 -3.91
CA THR A 28 6.89 8.75 -5.23
C THR A 28 6.65 7.25 -5.50
N PRO A 29 6.49 6.86 -6.78
CA PRO A 29 6.34 5.45 -7.12
C PRO A 29 7.53 4.59 -6.67
N MET A 30 8.74 5.15 -6.72
CA MET A 30 9.93 4.42 -6.29
C MET A 30 9.89 4.15 -4.79
N THR A 31 9.48 5.13 -3.99
CA THR A 31 9.32 4.95 -2.55
C THR A 31 8.31 3.84 -2.26
N LEU A 32 7.18 3.85 -2.97
CA LEU A 32 6.16 2.82 -2.79
C LEU A 32 6.68 1.44 -3.18
N HIS A 33 7.41 1.37 -4.30
CA HIS A 33 7.99 0.11 -4.76
C HIS A 33 8.95 -0.47 -3.70
N ASN A 34 9.80 0.39 -3.11
CA ASN A 34 10.71 -0.05 -2.07
C ASN A 34 9.97 -0.54 -0.83
N LYS A 35 8.87 0.11 -0.46
CA LYS A 35 8.07 -0.31 0.68
C LYS A 35 7.31 -1.61 0.41
N PHE A 36 6.91 -1.85 -0.83
CA PHE A 36 6.31 -3.12 -1.22
C PHE A 36 7.31 -4.27 -1.07
N ASN A 37 8.58 -4.01 -1.39
CA ASN A 37 9.62 -5.02 -1.24
C ASN A 37 10.00 -5.26 0.22
N ASP A 38 9.76 -4.27 1.08
CA ASP A 38 9.99 -4.39 2.52
C ASP A 38 8.78 -3.80 3.27
N PRO A 39 7.68 -4.56 3.39
CA PRO A 39 6.46 -4.04 4.01
C PRO A 39 6.63 -3.54 5.45
N SER A 40 7.65 -4.02 6.15
CA SER A 40 7.91 -3.54 7.52
C SER A 40 8.36 -2.07 7.54
N SER A 41 8.74 -1.52 6.40
CA SER A 41 9.15 -0.11 6.31
C SER A 41 7.97 0.86 6.22
N PHE A 42 6.74 0.38 6.10
CA PHE A 42 5.58 1.25 6.11
C PHE A 42 5.43 1.91 7.48
N LYS A 43 5.24 3.23 7.46
CA LYS A 43 4.97 4.00 8.67
C LYS A 43 3.48 3.93 9.00
N VAL A 44 3.14 4.17 10.27
CA VAL A 44 1.73 4.20 10.70
C VAL A 44 0.92 5.20 9.88
N SER A 45 1.47 6.38 9.63
CA SER A 45 0.79 7.41 8.83
C SER A 45 0.51 6.93 7.40
N GLU A 46 1.42 6.13 6.84
CA GLU A 46 1.23 5.56 5.50
C GLU A 46 0.15 4.48 5.49
N LEU A 47 0.13 3.65 6.54
CA LEU A 47 -0.92 2.65 6.70
C LEU A 47 -2.29 3.32 6.86
N GLU A 48 -2.36 4.40 7.62
CA GLU A 48 -3.59 5.17 7.76
C GLU A 48 -4.07 5.73 6.42
N SER A 49 -3.14 6.25 5.61
CA SER A 49 -3.48 6.72 4.26
C SER A 49 -4.04 5.60 3.40
N MET A 50 -3.45 4.41 3.48
CA MET A 50 -3.94 3.26 2.71
C MET A 50 -5.33 2.83 3.16
N VAL A 51 -5.65 2.93 4.45
CA VAL A 51 -7.00 2.66 4.95
C VAL A 51 -7.98 3.70 4.41
N LYS A 52 -7.59 4.97 4.43
CA LYS A 52 -8.46 6.07 3.95
C LYS A 52 -8.83 5.91 2.47
N ILE A 53 -7.89 5.50 1.64
CA ILE A 53 -8.15 5.34 0.21
C ILE A 53 -8.78 3.98 -0.13
N GLY A 54 -9.03 3.15 0.87
CA GLY A 54 -9.69 1.87 0.68
C GLY A 54 -8.78 0.73 0.25
N PHE A 55 -7.46 0.92 0.26
CA PHE A 55 -6.52 -0.12 -0.09
C PHE A 55 -6.41 -1.18 1.00
N LEU A 56 -6.37 -0.75 2.25
CA LEU A 56 -6.38 -1.64 3.42
C LEU A 56 -7.72 -1.53 4.13
N LYS A 57 -8.16 -2.62 4.75
CA LYS A 57 -9.40 -2.64 5.54
C LYS A 57 -9.18 -2.07 6.93
N SER A 58 -7.98 -2.25 7.49
CA SER A 58 -7.69 -1.75 8.83
C SER A 58 -6.19 -1.58 9.03
N LEU A 59 -5.82 -0.89 10.13
CA LEU A 59 -4.42 -0.69 10.50
C LEU A 59 -3.72 -1.97 10.95
N ILE A 60 -4.47 -3.04 11.21
CA ILE A 60 -3.87 -4.34 11.55
C ILE A 60 -3.58 -5.17 10.32
N CYS A 61 -3.39 -4.50 9.20
CA CYS A 61 -2.92 -5.12 7.95
C CYS A 61 -3.90 -6.11 7.34
N GLU A 62 -5.19 -5.83 7.44
CA GLU A 62 -6.22 -6.59 6.71
C GLU A 62 -6.45 -5.96 5.33
N LEU A 63 -6.52 -6.82 4.34
CA LEU A 63 -6.80 -6.40 2.97
C LEU A 63 -8.26 -6.46 2.61
#